data_d5898a63a70a4be0646e5987c6d57465
#
_entry.id   d5898a63a70a4be0646e5987c6d57465
#
_cell.length_a   1.000
_cell.length_b   1.000
_cell.length_c   1.000
_cell.angle_alpha   90.00
_cell.angle_beta   90.00
_cell.angle_gamma   90.00
#
_symmetry.space_group_name_H-M   'P 1'
#
loop_
_entity.id
_entity.type
_entity.pdbx_description
1 polymer ?
#
loop_
_entity_poly.entity_id
_entity_poly.type
_entity_poly.pdbx_seq_one_letter_code
_entity_poly.pdbx_strand_id
1 'polypeptide(L)'
;MTEGRSCPLAYRYRPEVLCQDPEPVAEDVLYVVGGLYGNLEALDEIERMAAAEERLGRRVRLVFNGDFNWFNADDALFRTINQRVLKHTASLGNVEYELAIPSDGAGCGCAYPDFVDQGVVERSNRIMVRLQATAENHGDILNRLATLPRYRCLIFGGLKILVLHGDPESLAGWGLSREYLSSGKQGPVSEWFDRTGADVMACTHTCLPAIWHGRSGGRTTVVLNNGAAGMGNLAGDPRGLITRIAREKLHMTPLASHGMAGMELSLLPVHFDVEAWLSRFDQIWPPGSEAAVSYRDRLTAGAGVPANQLIFPA
;
A
#
# COMPACT_ATOMS: atom_id res chain seq x y z
N MET A 1 -22.31 -9.12 11.86
CA MET A 1 -21.43 -8.03 11.39
C MET A 1 -21.79 -7.81 9.92
N THR A 2 -21.88 -6.59 9.46
CA THR A 2 -22.19 -6.27 8.06
C THR A 2 -20.97 -6.54 7.18
N GLU A 3 -21.22 -7.02 5.98
CA GLU A 3 -20.22 -7.30 4.94
C GLU A 3 -19.33 -6.06 4.66
N GLY A 4 -18.02 -6.24 4.53
CA GLY A 4 -17.04 -5.16 4.38
C GLY A 4 -16.55 -4.51 5.68
N ARG A 5 -17.18 -4.79 6.83
CA ARG A 5 -16.75 -4.33 8.17
C ARG A 5 -16.16 -5.45 9.01
N SER A 6 -16.36 -6.70 8.64
CA SER A 6 -15.77 -7.84 9.34
C SER A 6 -14.33 -8.04 8.92
N CYS A 7 -13.46 -8.32 9.90
CA CYS A 7 -12.10 -8.76 9.64
C CYS A 7 -12.08 -10.31 9.69
N PRO A 8 -11.87 -11.00 8.56
CA PRO A 8 -11.78 -12.45 8.54
C PRO A 8 -10.71 -12.97 9.50
N LEU A 9 -10.94 -14.11 10.14
CA LEU A 9 -9.93 -14.73 11.01
C LEU A 9 -8.62 -15.02 10.27
N ALA A 10 -8.71 -15.34 8.99
CA ALA A 10 -7.56 -15.59 8.12
C ALA A 10 -6.67 -14.35 7.91
N TYR A 11 -7.16 -13.14 8.18
CA TYR A 11 -6.37 -11.90 8.11
C TYR A 11 -5.49 -11.69 9.32
N ARG A 12 -5.77 -12.36 10.43
CA ARG A 12 -5.10 -12.10 11.70
C ARG A 12 -3.65 -12.56 11.69
N TYR A 13 -2.83 -11.76 12.34
CA TYR A 13 -1.42 -12.03 12.61
C TYR A 13 -1.16 -12.19 14.12
N ARG A 14 -0.03 -12.75 14.42
CA ARG A 14 0.62 -12.63 15.73
C ARG A 14 1.89 -11.82 15.54
N PRO A 15 1.99 -10.61 16.09
CA PRO A 15 3.14 -9.72 15.86
C PRO A 15 4.49 -10.38 16.12
N GLU A 16 4.56 -11.29 17.11
CA GLU A 16 5.80 -11.96 17.53
C GLU A 16 6.43 -12.83 16.43
N VAL A 17 5.65 -13.26 15.43
CA VAL A 17 6.18 -14.14 14.36
C VAL A 17 6.55 -13.38 13.08
N LEU A 18 6.14 -12.12 12.93
CA LEU A 18 6.25 -11.41 11.66
C LEU A 18 7.69 -11.16 11.20
N CYS A 19 8.63 -11.08 12.15
CA CYS A 19 10.05 -10.83 11.87
C CYS A 19 10.97 -11.91 12.45
N GLN A 20 10.50 -13.15 12.59
CA GLN A 20 11.33 -14.26 13.07
C GLN A 20 12.36 -14.73 12.04
N ASP A 21 11.99 -14.71 10.76
CA ASP A 21 12.84 -15.14 9.63
C ASP A 21 12.93 -14.03 8.57
N PRO A 22 13.74 -12.99 8.81
CA PRO A 22 13.83 -11.86 7.90
C PRO A 22 14.69 -12.16 6.69
N GLU A 23 14.20 -11.79 5.49
CA GLU A 23 14.90 -11.92 4.21
C GLU A 23 16.00 -10.84 4.06
N PRO A 24 17.28 -11.21 3.80
CA PRO A 24 18.32 -10.23 3.52
C PRO A 24 18.11 -9.61 2.11
N VAL A 25 18.22 -8.29 2.02
CA VAL A 25 18.12 -7.51 0.79
C VAL A 25 19.50 -6.93 0.47
N ALA A 26 20.03 -7.32 -0.67
CA ALA A 26 21.39 -6.95 -1.12
C ALA A 26 21.40 -5.73 -2.04
N GLU A 27 20.26 -5.23 -2.45
CA GLU A 27 20.07 -4.06 -3.30
C GLU A 27 20.44 -2.77 -2.57
N ASP A 28 20.59 -1.67 -3.32
CA ASP A 28 21.04 -0.38 -2.80
C ASP A 28 19.85 0.55 -2.49
N VAL A 29 18.71 0.28 -3.13
CA VAL A 29 17.46 1.03 -2.99
C VAL A 29 16.30 0.07 -2.82
N LEU A 30 15.43 0.33 -1.83
CA LEU A 30 14.17 -0.37 -1.62
C LEU A 30 13.02 0.58 -1.91
N TYR A 31 12.15 0.21 -2.87
CA TYR A 31 10.86 0.84 -3.10
C TYR A 31 9.74 -0.05 -2.55
N VAL A 32 8.88 0.49 -1.68
CA VAL A 32 7.65 -0.18 -1.27
C VAL A 32 6.47 0.55 -1.89
N VAL A 33 5.73 -0.19 -2.71
CA VAL A 33 4.64 0.30 -3.56
C VAL A 33 3.33 -0.29 -3.06
N GLY A 34 2.53 0.48 -2.37
CA GLY A 34 1.22 0.05 -1.89
C GLY A 34 0.08 0.82 -2.56
N GLY A 35 -1.04 0.14 -2.83
CA GLY A 35 -2.21 0.76 -3.41
C GLY A 35 -2.00 1.28 -4.84
N LEU A 36 -1.55 0.42 -5.76
CA LEU A 36 -1.39 0.77 -7.19
C LEU A 36 -2.75 0.92 -7.89
N TYR A 37 -3.77 0.16 -7.43
CA TYR A 37 -5.17 0.28 -7.85
C TYR A 37 -5.44 0.15 -9.35
N GLY A 38 -4.69 -0.73 -10.05
CA GLY A 38 -4.86 -0.95 -11.49
C GLY A 38 -4.39 0.22 -12.36
N ASN A 39 -3.69 1.21 -11.79
CA ASN A 39 -3.17 2.36 -12.51
C ASN A 39 -1.91 1.96 -13.29
N LEU A 40 -2.07 1.71 -14.60
CA LEU A 40 -0.99 1.29 -15.49
C LEU A 40 0.02 2.41 -15.68
N GLU A 41 -0.43 3.65 -15.77
CA GLU A 41 0.39 4.84 -15.93
C GLU A 41 1.29 5.08 -14.71
N ALA A 42 0.78 4.79 -13.50
CA ALA A 42 1.58 4.81 -12.28
C ALA A 42 2.60 3.67 -12.24
N LEU A 43 2.24 2.48 -12.72
CA LEU A 43 3.19 1.36 -12.84
C LEU A 43 4.33 1.69 -13.81
N ASP A 44 4.00 2.28 -14.98
CA ASP A 44 5.00 2.73 -15.96
C ASP A 44 5.98 3.72 -15.33
N GLU A 45 5.48 4.69 -14.58
CA GLU A 45 6.32 5.68 -13.91
C GLU A 45 7.18 5.06 -12.81
N ILE A 46 6.64 4.16 -11.98
CA ILE A 46 7.40 3.49 -10.91
C ILE A 46 8.54 2.65 -11.49
N GLU A 47 8.30 1.90 -12.56
CA GLU A 47 9.35 1.13 -13.24
C GLU A 47 10.39 2.07 -13.88
N ARG A 48 9.96 3.21 -14.45
CA ARG A 48 10.86 4.25 -14.97
C ARG A 48 11.72 4.88 -13.87
N MET A 49 11.16 5.11 -12.68
CA MET A 49 11.89 5.62 -11.50
C MET A 49 12.95 4.60 -11.06
N ALA A 50 12.60 3.31 -10.99
CA ALA A 50 13.56 2.26 -10.67
C ALA A 50 14.69 2.17 -11.71
N ALA A 51 14.36 2.18 -13.00
CA ALA A 51 15.36 2.20 -14.08
C ALA A 51 16.24 3.45 -14.07
N ALA A 52 15.75 4.58 -13.54
CA ALA A 52 16.58 5.78 -13.36
C ALA A 52 17.62 5.60 -12.26
N GLU A 53 17.29 4.95 -11.14
CA GLU A 53 18.27 4.56 -10.10
C GLU A 53 19.31 3.56 -10.67
N GLU A 54 18.87 2.59 -11.47
CA GLU A 54 19.75 1.58 -12.07
C GLU A 54 20.76 2.21 -13.05
N ARG A 55 20.37 3.24 -13.81
CA ARG A 55 21.27 4.00 -14.66
C ARG A 55 22.34 4.76 -13.88
N LEU A 56 22.11 5.02 -12.59
CA LEU A 56 23.11 5.58 -11.67
C LEU A 56 23.99 4.50 -11.00
N GLY A 57 23.86 3.24 -11.42
CA GLY A 57 24.61 2.11 -10.91
C GLY A 57 24.06 1.51 -9.61
N ARG A 58 22.81 1.83 -9.21
CA ARG A 58 22.17 1.33 -8.01
C ARG A 58 21.29 0.15 -8.35
N ARG A 59 21.33 -0.92 -7.57
CA ARG A 59 20.38 -2.04 -7.67
C ARG A 59 19.11 -1.68 -6.89
N VAL A 60 17.95 -1.88 -7.52
CA VAL A 60 16.66 -1.52 -6.95
C VAL A 60 15.84 -2.77 -6.65
N ARG A 61 15.30 -2.89 -5.44
CA ARG A 61 14.25 -3.85 -5.10
C ARG A 61 12.90 -3.13 -5.10
N LEU A 62 11.99 -3.55 -6.00
CA LEU A 62 10.58 -3.17 -5.96
C LEU A 62 9.80 -4.20 -5.13
N VAL A 63 9.05 -3.74 -4.12
CA VAL A 63 8.15 -4.54 -3.30
C VAL A 63 6.75 -3.99 -3.42
N PHE A 64 5.86 -4.70 -4.11
CA PHE A 64 4.45 -4.36 -4.19
C PHE A 64 3.72 -4.87 -2.95
N ASN A 65 3.14 -3.94 -2.18
CA ASN A 65 2.56 -4.19 -0.86
C ASN A 65 1.03 -4.29 -0.88
N GLY A 66 0.51 -5.02 -1.86
CA GLY A 66 -0.92 -5.27 -2.01
C GLY A 66 -1.72 -4.13 -2.62
N ASP A 67 -2.99 -4.45 -2.88
CA ASP A 67 -3.99 -3.58 -3.51
C ASP A 67 -3.54 -3.00 -4.86
N PHE A 68 -2.91 -3.86 -5.69
CA PHE A 68 -2.57 -3.46 -7.06
C PHE A 68 -3.71 -3.70 -8.06
N ASN A 69 -4.81 -4.34 -7.65
CA ASN A 69 -5.94 -4.69 -8.54
C ASN A 69 -7.25 -3.90 -8.29
N TRP A 70 -7.34 -2.94 -7.38
CA TRP A 70 -8.62 -2.38 -6.91
C TRP A 70 -9.58 -1.86 -8.00
N PHE A 71 -9.10 -1.21 -9.05
CA PHE A 71 -9.97 -0.74 -10.15
C PHE A 71 -9.85 -1.58 -11.41
N ASN A 72 -9.19 -2.70 -11.35
CA ASN A 72 -8.71 -3.48 -12.47
C ASN A 72 -9.79 -4.46 -13.00
N ALA A 73 -10.93 -3.93 -13.42
CA ALA A 73 -12.11 -4.70 -13.88
C ALA A 73 -12.21 -4.79 -15.41
N ASP A 74 -11.06 -4.82 -16.09
CA ASP A 74 -10.90 -5.09 -17.51
C ASP A 74 -9.91 -6.24 -17.72
N ASP A 75 -10.24 -7.23 -18.54
CA ASP A 75 -9.45 -8.46 -18.71
C ASP A 75 -8.02 -8.20 -19.18
N ALA A 76 -7.84 -7.30 -20.15
CA ALA A 76 -6.53 -7.00 -20.71
C ALA A 76 -5.66 -6.23 -19.72
N LEU A 77 -6.25 -5.27 -19.02
CA LEU A 77 -5.58 -4.51 -17.97
C LEU A 77 -5.23 -5.41 -16.78
N PHE A 78 -6.16 -6.26 -16.32
CA PHE A 78 -5.95 -7.22 -15.23
C PHE A 78 -4.74 -8.11 -15.52
N ARG A 79 -4.69 -8.69 -16.72
CA ARG A 79 -3.55 -9.51 -17.16
C ARG A 79 -2.25 -8.70 -17.20
N THR A 80 -2.27 -7.51 -17.77
CA THR A 80 -1.08 -6.66 -17.91
C THR A 80 -0.48 -6.26 -16.56
N ILE A 81 -1.30 -5.74 -15.66
CA ILE A 81 -0.86 -5.32 -14.31
C ILE A 81 -0.28 -6.51 -13.56
N ASN A 82 -1.00 -7.63 -13.50
CA ASN A 82 -0.56 -8.80 -12.74
C ASN A 82 0.72 -9.40 -13.33
N GLN A 83 0.83 -9.50 -14.66
CA GLN A 83 2.05 -10.01 -15.30
C GLN A 83 3.28 -9.15 -15.01
N ARG A 84 3.13 -7.84 -14.87
CA ARG A 84 4.23 -6.91 -14.56
C ARG A 84 4.55 -6.92 -13.08
N VAL A 85 3.58 -6.70 -12.21
CA VAL A 85 3.76 -6.67 -10.75
C VAL A 85 4.37 -7.98 -10.24
N LEU A 86 3.90 -9.12 -10.75
CA LEU A 86 4.39 -10.44 -10.34
C LEU A 86 5.76 -10.83 -10.91
N LYS A 87 6.45 -9.96 -11.66
CA LYS A 87 7.90 -10.10 -11.94
C LYS A 87 8.75 -9.57 -10.81
N HIS A 88 8.21 -8.73 -9.97
CA HIS A 88 8.85 -8.14 -8.80
C HIS A 88 8.48 -8.89 -7.52
N THR A 89 9.01 -8.44 -6.40
CA THR A 89 8.58 -8.91 -5.09
C THR A 89 7.17 -8.38 -4.81
N ALA A 90 6.22 -9.24 -4.45
CA ALA A 90 4.86 -8.83 -4.14
C ALA A 90 4.33 -9.51 -2.87
N SER A 91 3.42 -8.86 -2.19
CA SER A 91 2.64 -9.36 -1.06
C SER A 91 1.14 -9.11 -1.30
N LEU A 92 0.29 -9.85 -0.61
CA LEU A 92 -1.16 -9.66 -0.66
C LEU A 92 -1.57 -8.36 0.03
N GLY A 93 -2.54 -7.63 -0.58
CA GLY A 93 -3.47 -6.79 0.13
C GLY A 93 -4.79 -7.54 0.35
N ASN A 94 -5.78 -6.89 0.95
CA ASN A 94 -7.10 -7.49 1.08
C ASN A 94 -7.75 -7.72 -0.30
N VAL A 95 -7.47 -6.88 -1.28
CA VAL A 95 -7.99 -7.05 -2.65
C VAL A 95 -7.50 -8.35 -3.26
N GLU A 96 -6.20 -8.58 -3.33
CA GLU A 96 -5.64 -9.82 -3.90
C GLU A 96 -6.05 -11.05 -3.08
N TYR A 97 -6.20 -10.89 -1.76
CA TYR A 97 -6.66 -11.99 -0.91
C TYR A 97 -8.09 -12.40 -1.29
N GLU A 98 -9.03 -11.45 -1.33
CA GLU A 98 -10.45 -11.73 -1.65
C GLU A 98 -10.67 -12.08 -3.14
N LEU A 99 -9.74 -11.79 -4.03
CA LEU A 99 -9.75 -12.30 -5.40
C LEU A 99 -9.35 -13.78 -5.46
N ALA A 100 -8.30 -14.17 -4.72
CA ALA A 100 -7.72 -15.50 -4.82
C ALA A 100 -8.29 -16.51 -3.82
N ILE A 101 -8.69 -16.05 -2.64
CA ILE A 101 -9.17 -16.88 -1.51
C ILE A 101 -10.36 -16.15 -0.86
N PRO A 102 -11.51 -16.04 -1.54
CA PRO A 102 -12.66 -15.30 -1.03
C PRO A 102 -13.11 -15.78 0.34
N SER A 103 -13.32 -14.84 1.26
CA SER A 103 -13.79 -15.11 2.63
C SER A 103 -15.28 -14.86 2.75
N ASP A 104 -16.02 -15.80 3.36
CA ASP A 104 -17.45 -15.64 3.59
C ASP A 104 -17.76 -14.35 4.39
N GLY A 105 -18.59 -13.48 3.82
CA GLY A 105 -19.03 -12.24 4.46
C GLY A 105 -17.99 -11.13 4.58
N ALA A 106 -16.80 -11.26 3.95
CA ALA A 106 -15.78 -10.23 3.97
C ALA A 106 -16.12 -9.02 3.08
N GLY A 107 -16.92 -9.22 2.02
CA GLY A 107 -17.16 -8.20 1.00
C GLY A 107 -15.86 -7.77 0.33
N CYS A 108 -15.53 -6.48 0.37
CA CYS A 108 -14.25 -5.99 -0.13
C CYS A 108 -13.03 -6.39 0.73
N GLY A 109 -13.22 -6.96 1.89
CA GLY A 109 -12.14 -7.28 2.84
C GLY A 109 -11.51 -6.06 3.51
N CYS A 110 -12.05 -4.87 3.35
CA CYS A 110 -11.45 -3.62 3.83
C CYS A 110 -11.54 -3.43 5.35
N ALA A 111 -12.34 -4.24 6.05
CA ALA A 111 -12.56 -4.18 7.50
C ALA A 111 -12.86 -2.76 7.99
N TYR A 112 -13.70 -2.02 7.27
CA TYR A 112 -14.00 -0.61 7.53
C TYR A 112 -14.43 -0.34 8.96
N PRO A 113 -13.83 0.64 9.65
CA PRO A 113 -14.29 1.07 10.96
C PRO A 113 -15.67 1.75 10.90
N ASP A 114 -16.35 1.85 12.06
CA ASP A 114 -17.73 2.32 12.16
C ASP A 114 -17.93 3.76 11.68
N PHE A 115 -16.89 4.59 11.70
CA PHE A 115 -16.97 5.98 11.24
C PHE A 115 -17.02 6.12 9.70
N VAL A 116 -16.74 5.06 8.93
CA VAL A 116 -16.86 5.09 7.48
C VAL A 116 -18.33 4.98 7.07
N ASP A 117 -18.77 5.86 6.16
CA ASP A 117 -20.15 5.88 5.67
C ASP A 117 -20.57 4.53 5.07
N GLN A 118 -21.80 4.08 5.38
CA GLN A 118 -22.30 2.79 4.93
C GLN A 118 -22.40 2.69 3.41
N GLY A 119 -22.73 3.77 2.72
CA GLY A 119 -22.78 3.80 1.26
C GLY A 119 -21.39 3.59 0.62
N VAL A 120 -20.31 4.03 1.28
CA VAL A 120 -18.93 3.73 0.84
C VAL A 120 -18.66 2.23 0.94
N VAL A 121 -19.03 1.60 2.07
CA VAL A 121 -18.85 0.16 2.30
C VAL A 121 -19.60 -0.66 1.24
N GLU A 122 -20.86 -0.33 0.99
CA GLU A 122 -21.68 -1.02 0.00
C GLU A 122 -21.14 -0.89 -1.43
N ARG A 123 -20.67 0.29 -1.81
CA ARG A 123 -20.04 0.49 -3.13
C ARG A 123 -18.74 -0.31 -3.23
N SER A 124 -17.91 -0.33 -2.19
CA SER A 124 -16.67 -1.12 -2.15
C SER A 124 -16.95 -2.62 -2.31
N ASN A 125 -18.00 -3.13 -1.67
CA ASN A 125 -18.40 -4.54 -1.84
C ASN A 125 -18.80 -4.83 -3.32
N ARG A 126 -19.55 -3.92 -3.96
CA ARG A 126 -19.94 -4.07 -5.37
C ARG A 126 -18.75 -3.96 -6.33
N ILE A 127 -17.76 -3.09 -6.02
CA ILE A 127 -16.48 -3.05 -6.76
C ILE A 127 -15.81 -4.43 -6.68
N MET A 128 -15.71 -5.02 -5.49
CA MET A 128 -15.08 -6.33 -5.31
C MET A 128 -15.79 -7.43 -6.12
N VAL A 129 -17.11 -7.47 -6.12
CA VAL A 129 -17.86 -8.44 -6.94
C VAL A 129 -17.51 -8.33 -8.41
N ARG A 130 -17.38 -7.11 -8.95
CA ARG A 130 -16.99 -6.90 -10.34
C ARG A 130 -15.53 -7.31 -10.61
N LEU A 131 -14.63 -7.05 -9.67
CA LEU A 131 -13.23 -7.49 -9.77
C LEU A 131 -13.12 -9.02 -9.75
N GLN A 132 -13.87 -9.70 -8.88
CA GLN A 132 -13.92 -11.16 -8.82
C GLN A 132 -14.41 -11.75 -10.15
N ALA A 133 -15.47 -11.20 -10.73
CA ALA A 133 -15.97 -11.64 -12.03
C ALA A 133 -14.93 -11.49 -13.16
N THR A 134 -14.11 -10.44 -13.13
CA THR A 134 -12.97 -10.29 -14.05
C THR A 134 -11.89 -11.32 -13.76
N ALA A 135 -11.50 -11.48 -12.49
CA ALA A 135 -10.42 -12.36 -12.08
C ALA A 135 -10.70 -13.85 -12.37
N GLU A 136 -11.96 -14.29 -12.33
CA GLU A 136 -12.38 -15.66 -12.70
C GLU A 136 -11.93 -16.07 -14.09
N ASN A 137 -11.78 -15.12 -15.02
CA ASN A 137 -11.26 -15.39 -16.39
C ASN A 137 -9.73 -15.64 -16.42
N HIS A 138 -9.04 -15.51 -15.27
CA HIS A 138 -7.59 -15.51 -15.16
C HIS A 138 -7.08 -16.48 -14.08
N GLY A 139 -7.48 -17.75 -14.17
CA GLY A 139 -7.14 -18.78 -13.17
C GLY A 139 -5.62 -18.97 -12.94
N ASP A 140 -4.80 -18.73 -13.96
CA ASP A 140 -3.34 -18.73 -13.86
C ASP A 140 -2.81 -17.64 -12.92
N ILE A 141 -3.44 -16.47 -12.98
CA ILE A 141 -3.12 -15.33 -12.11
C ILE A 141 -3.63 -15.60 -10.69
N LEU A 142 -4.88 -16.04 -10.54
CA LEU A 142 -5.45 -16.37 -9.21
C LEU A 142 -4.61 -17.39 -8.46
N ASN A 143 -4.12 -18.43 -9.14
CA ASN A 143 -3.23 -19.41 -8.56
C ASN A 143 -1.92 -18.78 -8.05
N ARG A 144 -1.36 -17.80 -8.78
CA ARG A 144 -0.17 -17.07 -8.33
C ARG A 144 -0.47 -16.16 -7.15
N LEU A 145 -1.58 -15.41 -7.18
CA LEU A 145 -2.00 -14.56 -6.07
C LEU A 145 -2.19 -15.36 -4.79
N ALA A 146 -2.82 -16.54 -4.87
CA ALA A 146 -3.02 -17.42 -3.72
C ALA A 146 -1.71 -17.88 -3.03
N THR A 147 -0.58 -17.81 -3.71
CA THR A 147 0.74 -18.18 -3.16
C THR A 147 1.54 -17.01 -2.60
N LEU A 148 1.07 -15.79 -2.77
CA LEU A 148 1.77 -14.61 -2.25
C LEU A 148 1.74 -14.57 -0.71
N PRO A 149 2.82 -14.14 -0.06
CA PRO A 149 2.82 -13.92 1.38
C PRO A 149 1.96 -12.68 1.73
N ARG A 150 1.43 -12.65 2.94
CA ARG A 150 0.63 -11.53 3.45
C ARG A 150 1.48 -10.40 4.02
N TYR A 151 2.74 -10.64 4.31
CA TYR A 151 3.73 -9.67 4.81
C TYR A 151 5.14 -10.13 4.45
N ARG A 152 6.12 -9.25 4.58
CA ARG A 152 7.54 -9.56 4.48
C ARG A 152 8.32 -8.86 5.58
N CYS A 153 9.32 -9.54 6.13
CA CYS A 153 10.31 -8.88 6.98
C CYS A 153 11.66 -8.93 6.26
N LEU A 154 12.26 -7.77 6.06
CA LEU A 154 13.48 -7.58 5.27
C LEU A 154 14.60 -7.05 6.16
N ILE A 155 15.83 -7.52 5.96
CA ILE A 155 17.04 -6.85 6.48
C ILE A 155 17.61 -6.00 5.35
N PHE A 156 17.49 -4.68 5.47
CA PHE A 156 17.99 -3.74 4.48
C PHE A 156 18.78 -2.61 5.15
N GLY A 157 20.02 -2.43 4.72
CA GLY A 157 20.91 -1.41 5.29
C GLY A 157 21.19 -1.55 6.79
N GLY A 158 21.01 -2.74 7.34
CA GLY A 158 21.14 -3.02 8.78
C GLY A 158 19.86 -2.78 9.58
N LEU A 159 18.79 -2.31 8.94
CA LEU A 159 17.46 -2.14 9.54
C LEU A 159 16.59 -3.38 9.28
N LYS A 160 15.77 -3.74 10.25
CA LYS A 160 14.71 -4.74 10.12
C LYS A 160 13.42 -4.03 9.70
N ILE A 161 13.02 -4.23 8.43
CA ILE A 161 11.88 -3.56 7.80
C ILE A 161 10.75 -4.56 7.65
N LEU A 162 9.65 -4.34 8.35
CA LEU A 162 8.41 -5.08 8.21
C LEU A 162 7.52 -4.39 7.16
N VAL A 163 7.36 -5.03 6.02
CA VAL A 163 6.44 -4.62 4.95
C VAL A 163 5.15 -5.40 5.13
N LEU A 164 4.05 -4.70 5.36
CA LEU A 164 2.73 -5.27 5.61
C LEU A 164 1.65 -4.35 5.00
N HIS A 165 0.51 -4.91 4.61
CA HIS A 165 -0.54 -4.12 3.98
C HIS A 165 -1.27 -3.23 5.00
N GLY A 166 -1.85 -3.81 6.06
CA GLY A 166 -2.57 -3.13 7.15
C GLY A 166 -1.70 -2.82 8.36
N ASP A 167 -1.83 -3.59 9.43
CA ASP A 167 -1.08 -3.44 10.68
C ASP A 167 -0.55 -4.80 11.20
N PRO A 168 0.28 -4.83 12.26
CA PRO A 168 0.87 -6.08 12.76
C PRO A 168 -0.10 -7.11 13.33
N GLU A 169 -1.38 -6.80 13.46
CA GLU A 169 -2.40 -7.74 13.93
C GLU A 169 -3.34 -8.21 12.81
N SER A 170 -3.38 -7.50 11.66
CA SER A 170 -4.29 -7.83 10.58
C SER A 170 -3.82 -7.34 9.21
N LEU A 171 -4.09 -8.17 8.16
CA LEU A 171 -3.91 -7.80 6.77
C LEU A 171 -4.63 -6.48 6.40
N ALA A 172 -5.83 -6.26 6.92
CA ALA A 172 -6.64 -5.06 6.70
C ALA A 172 -6.84 -4.27 8.02
N GLY A 173 -5.81 -4.23 8.87
CA GLY A 173 -5.84 -3.48 10.12
C GLY A 173 -5.70 -1.97 9.90
N TRP A 174 -6.37 -1.19 10.76
CA TRP A 174 -6.41 0.28 10.68
C TRP A 174 -5.52 0.98 11.71
N GLY A 175 -4.76 0.23 12.49
CA GLY A 175 -3.94 0.78 13.56
C GLY A 175 -2.70 1.56 13.12
N LEU A 176 -2.33 1.49 11.83
CA LEU A 176 -1.30 2.34 11.23
C LEU A 176 -1.89 3.40 10.28
N SER A 177 -3.16 3.75 10.47
CA SER A 177 -3.79 4.85 9.72
C SER A 177 -3.20 6.20 10.11
N ARG A 178 -3.25 7.17 9.18
CA ARG A 178 -2.83 8.55 9.43
C ARG A 178 -3.54 9.13 10.66
N GLU A 179 -4.86 8.92 10.76
CA GLU A 179 -5.69 9.42 11.86
C GLU A 179 -5.22 8.87 13.20
N TYR A 180 -4.90 7.58 13.25
CA TYR A 180 -4.39 6.96 14.47
C TYR A 180 -2.99 7.46 14.82
N LEU A 181 -2.08 7.50 13.86
CA LEU A 181 -0.70 7.96 14.03
C LEU A 181 -0.61 9.44 14.43
N SER A 182 -1.56 10.28 14.02
CA SER A 182 -1.63 11.70 14.39
C SER A 182 -2.35 11.97 15.71
N SER A 183 -3.02 10.96 16.29
CA SER A 183 -3.90 11.14 17.46
C SER A 183 -3.16 11.33 18.81
N GLY A 184 -1.85 11.06 18.86
CA GLY A 184 -1.09 11.03 20.10
C GLY A 184 -1.35 9.79 20.99
N LYS A 185 -2.16 8.82 20.54
CA LYS A 185 -2.50 7.59 21.27
C LYS A 185 -1.65 6.40 20.78
N GLN A 186 -0.33 6.51 20.87
CA GLN A 186 0.60 5.63 20.16
C GLN A 186 1.12 4.43 20.98
N GLY A 187 0.59 4.20 22.18
CA GLY A 187 0.99 3.05 23.02
C GLY A 187 1.00 1.72 22.27
N PRO A 188 -0.08 1.35 21.57
CA PRO A 188 -0.12 0.14 20.74
C PRO A 188 0.93 0.09 19.63
N VAL A 189 1.27 1.22 19.00
CA VAL A 189 2.31 1.26 17.96
C VAL A 189 3.68 0.91 18.54
N SER A 190 4.04 1.48 19.70
CA SER A 190 5.28 1.15 20.39
C SER A 190 5.31 -0.32 20.82
N GLU A 191 4.20 -0.85 21.32
CA GLU A 191 4.08 -2.27 21.69
C GLU A 191 4.29 -3.19 20.46
N TRP A 192 3.75 -2.84 19.30
CA TRP A 192 3.96 -3.60 18.06
C TRP A 192 5.44 -3.63 17.65
N PHE A 193 6.17 -2.53 17.82
CA PHE A 193 7.62 -2.52 17.59
C PHE A 193 8.38 -3.43 18.54
N ASP A 194 7.98 -3.45 19.83
CA ASP A 194 8.58 -4.36 20.82
C ASP A 194 8.29 -5.83 20.49
N ARG A 195 7.05 -6.15 20.12
CA ARG A 195 6.60 -7.53 19.81
C ARG A 195 7.16 -8.05 18.50
N THR A 196 7.22 -7.23 17.46
CA THR A 196 7.77 -7.64 16.15
C THR A 196 9.28 -7.62 16.09
N GLY A 197 9.92 -6.76 16.91
CA GLY A 197 11.34 -6.45 16.84
C GLY A 197 11.74 -5.72 15.56
N ALA A 198 10.79 -5.15 14.80
CA ALA A 198 11.08 -4.33 13.62
C ALA A 198 11.68 -2.97 14.01
N ASP A 199 12.43 -2.35 13.11
CA ASP A 199 12.91 -0.98 13.22
C ASP A 199 12.03 -0.03 12.39
N VAL A 200 11.51 -0.53 11.27
CA VAL A 200 10.63 0.19 10.34
C VAL A 200 9.42 -0.67 10.00
N MET A 201 8.24 -0.07 9.96
CA MET A 201 7.02 -0.67 9.39
C MET A 201 6.60 0.13 8.16
N ALA A 202 6.48 -0.52 7.00
CA ALA A 202 6.00 0.07 5.76
C ALA A 202 4.61 -0.49 5.42
N CYS A 203 3.59 0.37 5.36
CA CYS A 203 2.18 -0.02 5.16
C CYS A 203 1.46 0.90 4.16
N THR A 204 0.19 0.59 3.86
CA THR A 204 -0.59 1.32 2.84
C THR A 204 -2.11 1.29 3.06
N HIS A 205 -2.71 0.18 3.47
CA HIS A 205 -4.14 -0.16 3.49
C HIS A 205 -5.11 1.02 3.69
N THR A 206 -4.80 1.92 4.62
CA THR A 206 -5.68 3.03 4.99
C THR A 206 -5.63 4.22 4.03
N CYS A 207 -4.85 4.12 2.98
CA CYS A 207 -4.80 5.01 1.81
C CYS A 207 -4.44 6.48 2.08
N LEU A 208 -4.00 6.87 3.27
CA LEU A 208 -3.57 8.23 3.59
C LEU A 208 -2.13 8.23 4.11
N PRO A 209 -1.25 9.10 3.54
CA PRO A 209 0.18 9.06 3.83
C PRO A 209 0.52 9.59 5.22
N ALA A 210 1.48 8.93 5.87
CA ALA A 210 2.04 9.36 7.15
C ALA A 210 3.45 8.80 7.34
N ILE A 211 4.34 9.60 7.90
CA ILE A 211 5.58 9.16 8.56
C ILE A 211 5.40 9.39 10.04
N TRP A 212 5.39 8.33 10.83
CA TRP A 212 5.44 8.42 12.27
C TRP A 212 6.81 7.96 12.75
N HIS A 213 7.38 8.65 13.73
CA HIS A 213 8.63 8.23 14.36
C HIS A 213 8.55 8.34 15.88
N GLY A 214 9.14 7.36 16.54
CA GLY A 214 9.13 7.27 18.00
C GLY A 214 10.30 6.44 18.52
N ARG A 215 10.16 5.98 19.77
CA ARG A 215 11.12 5.09 20.41
C ARG A 215 10.41 3.91 21.05
N SER A 216 10.98 2.72 20.91
CA SER A 216 10.52 1.50 21.55
C SER A 216 11.73 0.69 22.02
N GLY A 217 11.76 0.25 23.27
CA GLY A 217 12.90 -0.46 23.85
C GLY A 217 14.25 0.28 23.76
N GLY A 218 14.23 1.62 23.78
CA GLY A 218 15.44 2.45 23.62
C GLY A 218 15.88 2.66 22.16
N ARG A 219 15.28 1.99 21.17
CA ARG A 219 15.58 2.11 19.74
C ARG A 219 14.68 3.17 19.08
N THR A 220 15.20 3.86 18.07
CA THR A 220 14.34 4.66 17.17
C THR A 220 13.51 3.72 16.31
N THR A 221 12.24 4.06 16.09
CA THR A 221 11.30 3.27 15.27
C THR A 221 10.51 4.20 14.36
N VAL A 222 10.17 3.72 13.14
CA VAL A 222 9.50 4.52 12.12
C VAL A 222 8.38 3.72 11.46
N VAL A 223 7.21 4.34 11.30
CA VAL A 223 6.14 3.86 10.41
C VAL A 223 6.13 4.73 9.15
N LEU A 224 6.06 4.08 7.98
CA LEU A 224 5.90 4.71 6.68
C LEU A 224 4.60 4.18 6.07
N ASN A 225 3.54 4.97 6.12
CA ASN A 225 2.34 4.72 5.34
C ASN A 225 2.45 5.54 4.04
N ASN A 226 2.56 4.87 2.89
CA ASN A 226 2.69 5.60 1.62
C ASN A 226 1.34 6.16 1.10
N GLY A 227 0.24 5.86 1.75
CA GLY A 227 -1.09 6.19 1.22
C GLY A 227 -1.41 5.31 0.02
N ALA A 228 -1.35 5.85 -1.19
CA ALA A 228 -1.65 5.13 -2.43
C ALA A 228 -0.66 5.51 -3.55
N ALA A 229 -0.16 4.49 -4.28
CA ALA A 229 0.72 4.71 -5.43
C ALA A 229 -0.05 5.11 -6.70
N GLY A 230 -1.28 4.62 -6.85
CA GLY A 230 -2.07 4.78 -8.07
C GLY A 230 -3.17 5.85 -8.02
N MET A 231 -3.29 6.62 -6.92
CA MET A 231 -4.26 7.72 -6.81
C MET A 231 -3.74 8.85 -5.94
N GLY A 232 -4.37 10.02 -6.02
CA GLY A 232 -3.98 11.21 -5.30
C GLY A 232 -4.07 11.08 -3.77
N ASN A 233 -3.08 11.65 -3.08
CA ASN A 233 -2.94 11.57 -1.63
C ASN A 233 -3.08 12.93 -0.95
N LEU A 234 -2.64 13.99 -1.61
CA LEU A 234 -2.60 15.33 -1.03
C LEU A 234 -3.73 16.20 -1.60
N ALA A 235 -4.08 17.25 -0.88
CA ALA A 235 -5.10 18.21 -1.34
C ALA A 235 -4.67 18.91 -2.63
N GLY A 236 -5.49 18.81 -3.67
CA GLY A 236 -5.24 19.42 -4.98
C GLY A 236 -4.14 18.74 -5.80
N ASP A 237 -3.71 17.52 -5.42
CA ASP A 237 -2.59 16.81 -6.06
C ASP A 237 -2.99 15.38 -6.44
N PRO A 238 -3.14 15.07 -7.74
CA PRO A 238 -3.52 13.74 -8.21
C PRO A 238 -2.40 12.70 -8.18
N ARG A 239 -1.16 13.10 -7.86
CA ARG A 239 -0.01 12.21 -7.85
C ARG A 239 -0.12 11.11 -6.79
N GLY A 240 0.33 9.91 -7.13
CA GLY A 240 0.54 8.82 -6.19
C GLY A 240 1.76 9.04 -5.28
N LEU A 241 1.90 8.19 -4.27
CA LEU A 241 3.07 8.15 -3.39
C LEU A 241 3.57 6.72 -3.23
N ILE A 242 4.90 6.56 -3.17
CA ILE A 242 5.57 5.33 -2.78
C ILE A 242 6.56 5.59 -1.65
N THR A 243 6.91 4.54 -0.89
CA THR A 243 8.01 4.59 0.07
C THR A 243 9.32 4.28 -0.64
N ARG A 244 10.36 5.09 -0.38
CA ARG A 244 11.76 4.81 -0.76
C ARG A 244 12.63 4.76 0.48
N ILE A 245 13.47 3.72 0.58
CA ILE A 245 14.48 3.59 1.62
C ILE A 245 15.83 3.36 0.95
N ALA A 246 16.82 4.20 1.23
CA ALA A 246 18.18 4.08 0.67
C ALA A 246 19.19 4.85 1.53
N ARG A 247 20.48 4.53 1.37
CA ARG A 247 21.58 5.32 1.98
C ARG A 247 21.78 6.64 1.25
N GLU A 248 21.73 6.59 -0.06
CA GLU A 248 21.99 7.74 -0.90
C GLU A 248 20.73 8.54 -1.16
N LYS A 249 20.85 9.85 -1.06
CA LYS A 249 19.76 10.77 -1.40
C LYS A 249 19.44 10.69 -2.89
N LEU A 250 18.18 10.80 -3.21
CA LEU A 250 17.72 10.91 -4.58
C LEU A 250 17.89 12.35 -5.09
N HIS A 251 18.06 12.53 -6.40
CA HIS A 251 17.98 13.86 -7.03
C HIS A 251 16.55 14.43 -7.06
N MET A 252 15.53 13.57 -6.91
CA MET A 252 14.13 14.01 -6.75
C MET A 252 13.89 14.44 -5.31
N THR A 253 13.17 15.53 -5.12
CA THR A 253 12.77 16.01 -3.79
C THR A 253 11.62 15.16 -3.25
N PRO A 254 11.78 14.44 -2.14
CA PRO A 254 10.68 13.73 -1.50
C PRO A 254 9.68 14.72 -0.90
N LEU A 255 8.42 14.33 -0.77
CA LEU A 255 7.41 15.14 -0.07
C LEU A 255 7.62 15.14 1.44
N ALA A 256 8.13 14.05 1.98
CA ALA A 256 8.54 13.93 3.37
C ALA A 256 9.66 12.91 3.48
N SER A 257 10.57 13.10 4.44
CA SER A 257 11.63 12.14 4.73
C SER A 257 12.00 12.14 6.21
N HIS A 258 12.53 10.99 6.67
CA HIS A 258 13.10 10.82 8.00
C HIS A 258 14.42 10.07 7.90
N GLY A 259 15.47 10.58 8.56
CA GLY A 259 16.79 9.93 8.61
C GLY A 259 16.87 8.93 9.75
N MET A 260 17.33 7.71 9.48
CA MET A 260 17.52 6.67 10.50
C MET A 260 18.70 5.76 10.16
N ALA A 261 19.64 5.60 11.07
CA ALA A 261 20.81 4.71 10.93
C ALA A 261 21.59 4.88 9.61
N GLY A 262 21.74 6.11 9.11
CA GLY A 262 22.39 6.43 7.85
C GLY A 262 21.55 6.11 6.61
N MET A 263 20.28 5.76 6.78
CA MET A 263 19.29 5.58 5.71
C MET A 263 18.37 6.81 5.63
N GLU A 264 17.94 7.16 4.43
CA GLU A 264 16.83 8.08 4.19
C GLU A 264 15.56 7.28 3.90
N LEU A 265 14.53 7.51 4.70
CA LEU A 265 13.20 6.92 4.61
C LEU A 265 12.27 8.00 4.07
N SER A 266 11.73 7.83 2.86
CA SER A 266 11.07 8.93 2.15
C SER A 266 9.73 8.50 1.56
N LEU A 267 8.81 9.47 1.45
CA LEU A 267 7.61 9.38 0.61
C LEU A 267 7.90 10.13 -0.70
N LEU A 268 7.95 9.39 -1.81
CA LEU A 268 8.22 9.93 -3.14
C LEU A 268 6.94 10.08 -3.96
N PRO A 269 6.76 11.23 -4.65
CA PRO A 269 5.66 11.40 -5.59
C PRO A 269 5.87 10.57 -6.85
N VAL A 270 4.78 9.95 -7.33
CA VAL A 270 4.71 9.23 -8.60
C VAL A 270 4.01 10.14 -9.61
N HIS A 271 4.76 10.64 -10.59
CA HIS A 271 4.30 11.61 -11.59
C HIS A 271 3.79 10.87 -12.85
N PHE A 272 2.66 10.21 -12.75
CA PHE A 272 2.06 9.50 -13.88
C PHE A 272 1.19 10.43 -14.76
N ASP A 273 0.85 9.99 -15.96
CA ASP A 273 -0.08 10.67 -16.86
C ASP A 273 -1.52 10.54 -16.32
N VAL A 274 -1.97 11.61 -15.65
CA VAL A 274 -3.29 11.66 -15.00
C VAL A 274 -4.41 11.62 -16.02
N GLU A 275 -4.26 12.28 -17.18
CA GLU A 275 -5.31 12.32 -18.22
C GLU A 275 -5.50 10.94 -18.86
N ALA A 276 -4.42 10.24 -19.17
CA ALA A 276 -4.46 8.88 -19.69
C ALA A 276 -5.10 7.92 -18.66
N TRP A 277 -4.71 8.03 -17.38
CA TRP A 277 -5.30 7.24 -16.31
C TRP A 277 -6.80 7.50 -16.16
N LEU A 278 -7.23 8.76 -16.09
CA LEU A 278 -8.66 9.11 -15.98
C LEU A 278 -9.46 8.62 -17.17
N SER A 279 -8.93 8.74 -18.39
CA SER A 279 -9.57 8.21 -19.59
C SER A 279 -9.80 6.70 -19.52
N ARG A 280 -8.80 5.94 -19.05
CA ARG A 280 -8.90 4.49 -18.84
C ARG A 280 -9.88 4.16 -17.71
N PHE A 281 -9.79 4.86 -16.60
CA PHE A 281 -10.69 4.67 -15.45
C PHE A 281 -12.16 4.90 -15.86
N ASP A 282 -12.46 5.99 -16.55
CA ASP A 282 -13.83 6.33 -16.97
C ASP A 282 -14.40 5.33 -18.00
N GLN A 283 -13.57 4.67 -18.81
CA GLN A 283 -13.98 3.58 -19.71
C GLN A 283 -14.39 2.32 -18.93
N ILE A 284 -13.65 1.99 -17.87
CA ILE A 284 -13.91 0.80 -17.03
C ILE A 284 -15.07 1.11 -16.05
N TRP A 285 -15.05 2.29 -15.47
CA TRP A 285 -15.96 2.75 -14.42
C TRP A 285 -16.65 4.04 -14.85
N PRO A 286 -17.69 3.95 -15.73
CA PRO A 286 -18.38 5.13 -16.24
C PRO A 286 -19.10 5.93 -15.12
N PRO A 287 -19.45 7.19 -15.37
CA PRO A 287 -20.17 8.03 -14.41
C PRO A 287 -21.39 7.33 -13.83
N GLY A 288 -21.53 7.40 -12.49
CA GLY A 288 -22.58 6.72 -11.74
C GLY A 288 -22.24 5.30 -11.31
N SER A 289 -21.16 4.69 -11.79
CA SER A 289 -20.66 3.41 -11.25
C SER A 289 -20.10 3.57 -9.85
N GLU A 290 -20.00 2.46 -9.12
CA GLU A 290 -19.57 2.42 -7.72
C GLU A 290 -18.19 3.06 -7.52
N ALA A 291 -17.24 2.74 -8.38
CA ALA A 291 -15.89 3.29 -8.29
C ALA A 291 -15.85 4.77 -8.69
N ALA A 292 -16.60 5.17 -9.73
CA ALA A 292 -16.66 6.57 -10.12
C ALA A 292 -17.25 7.44 -8.99
N VAL A 293 -18.35 7.01 -8.37
CA VAL A 293 -19.00 7.74 -7.27
C VAL A 293 -18.09 7.86 -6.05
N SER A 294 -17.30 6.83 -5.74
CA SER A 294 -16.47 6.82 -4.52
C SER A 294 -15.08 7.43 -4.71
N TYR A 295 -14.51 7.40 -5.91
CA TYR A 295 -13.07 7.66 -6.08
C TYR A 295 -12.72 8.69 -7.15
N ARG A 296 -13.62 9.03 -8.11
CA ARG A 296 -13.27 9.89 -9.23
C ARG A 296 -12.75 11.27 -8.80
N ASP A 297 -13.36 11.86 -7.77
CA ASP A 297 -12.90 13.14 -7.23
C ASP A 297 -11.50 13.03 -6.64
N ARG A 298 -11.21 11.93 -5.96
CA ARG A 298 -9.87 11.68 -5.41
C ARG A 298 -8.82 11.45 -6.50
N LEU A 299 -9.20 10.81 -7.62
CA LEU A 299 -8.30 10.60 -8.75
C LEU A 299 -7.93 11.93 -9.45
N THR A 300 -8.79 12.94 -9.37
CA THR A 300 -8.57 14.26 -9.99
C THR A 300 -7.95 15.28 -9.06
N ALA A 301 -8.40 15.32 -7.80
CA ALA A 301 -8.07 16.38 -6.85
C ALA A 301 -7.28 15.88 -5.62
N GLY A 302 -7.00 14.59 -5.56
CA GLY A 302 -6.34 13.99 -4.41
C GLY A 302 -7.22 13.85 -3.18
N ALA A 303 -6.63 13.39 -2.08
CA ALA A 303 -7.25 13.36 -0.76
C ALA A 303 -6.99 14.69 -0.04
N GLY A 304 -7.80 15.03 0.96
CA GLY A 304 -7.70 16.32 1.66
C GLY A 304 -6.49 16.45 2.62
N VAL A 305 -5.39 15.77 2.39
CA VAL A 305 -4.19 15.80 3.25
C VAL A 305 -3.30 16.98 2.88
N PRO A 306 -3.01 17.89 3.82
CA PRO A 306 -2.06 18.98 3.57
C PRO A 306 -0.62 18.44 3.42
N ALA A 307 0.11 18.94 2.40
CA ALA A 307 1.47 18.48 2.10
C ALA A 307 2.48 18.71 3.25
N ASN A 308 2.24 19.70 4.12
CA ASN A 308 3.08 20.00 5.28
C ASN A 308 2.72 19.23 6.55
N GLN A 309 1.78 18.28 6.47
CA GLN A 309 1.34 17.48 7.62
C GLN A 309 1.53 15.98 7.34
N LEU A 310 2.74 15.58 7.00
CA LEU A 310 3.05 14.18 6.70
C LEU A 310 3.87 13.49 7.80
N ILE A 311 4.50 14.25 8.71
CA ILE A 311 5.39 13.71 9.74
C ILE A 311 4.78 13.93 11.12
N PHE A 312 4.72 12.86 11.90
CA PHE A 312 4.16 12.84 13.26
C PHE A 312 5.20 12.26 14.24
N PRO A 313 5.68 13.03 15.21
CA PRO A 313 6.47 12.50 16.32
C PRO A 313 5.56 11.75 17.30
N ALA A 314 6.16 10.77 18.03
CA ALA A 314 5.52 10.07 19.15
C ALA A 314 5.24 11.00 20.32
#